data_7efd281b031e7e013237aa665914197b
#
_entry.id   7efd281b031e7e013237aa665914197b
#
_cell.length_a   1.000
_cell.length_b   1.000
_cell.length_c   1.000
_cell.angle_alpha   90.00
_cell.angle_beta   90.00
_cell.angle_gamma   90.00
#
_symmetry.space_group_name_H-M   'P 1'
#
loop_
_entity.id
_entity.type
_entity.pdbx_description
1 polymer ?
#
loop_
_entity_poly.entity_id
_entity_poly.type
_entity_poly.pdbx_seq_one_letter_code
_entity_poly.pdbx_strand_id
1 'polypeptide(L)'
;MSGKIEKQLVVFDFDWSLADQDSDRWIFEVLAPELRRKMKNLKAEVQWTDLVAQSLRELHAKGATRGDIEGALRKMPFHPAMVRGVTNLKARSEPQTTFFCLSNANIVFITTILKDKGLENVFEEIVTNPAEWDASGLLKLRRRMDPSGPQHQCKVGCSPNMCKGEELEAFLDRHQHAFDRVIYVGDGSNDFCPVLRLRSQDMVLCRRHRGLEKLISEFKDEGRLECQVRYWSGAWEVEEIFGQL
;
A
#
# COMPACT_ATOMS: atom_id res chain seq x y z
N MET A 1 -3.56 21.04 -25.29
CA MET A 1 -2.95 19.87 -25.98
C MET A 1 -2.30 19.02 -24.89
N SER A 2 -2.74 17.78 -24.70
CA SER A 2 -2.07 16.87 -23.77
C SER A 2 -0.69 16.56 -24.36
N GLY A 3 0.37 16.95 -23.66
CA GLY A 3 1.73 16.60 -24.08
C GLY A 3 1.93 15.09 -24.13
N LYS A 4 2.91 14.59 -24.90
CA LYS A 4 3.29 13.19 -24.92
C LYS A 4 3.76 12.79 -23.50
N ILE A 5 3.24 11.68 -22.97
CA ILE A 5 3.69 11.11 -21.70
C ILE A 5 4.94 10.29 -21.99
N GLU A 6 6.10 10.70 -21.52
CA GLU A 6 7.38 10.00 -21.68
C GLU A 6 7.75 9.22 -20.43
N LYS A 7 7.50 9.82 -19.25
CA LYS A 7 7.78 9.22 -17.94
C LYS A 7 6.54 9.23 -17.05
N GLN A 8 6.23 8.10 -16.47
CA GLN A 8 5.12 8.01 -15.52
C GLN A 8 5.54 7.30 -14.23
N LEU A 9 4.89 7.68 -13.14
CA LEU A 9 4.99 7.03 -11.85
C LEU A 9 3.70 6.26 -11.56
N VAL A 10 3.81 5.00 -11.19
CA VAL A 10 2.70 4.22 -10.65
C VAL A 10 2.95 3.99 -9.16
N VAL A 11 2.11 4.55 -8.32
CA VAL A 11 2.14 4.41 -6.87
C VAL A 11 1.10 3.39 -6.45
N PHE A 12 1.52 2.35 -5.75
CA PHE A 12 0.61 1.34 -5.21
C PHE A 12 0.51 1.43 -3.69
N ASP A 13 -0.70 1.48 -3.16
CA ASP A 13 -0.95 0.84 -1.87
C ASP A 13 -0.82 -0.67 -2.01
N PHE A 14 -0.51 -1.38 -0.93
CA PHE A 14 -0.26 -2.81 -0.99
C PHE A 14 -1.53 -3.63 -0.70
N ASP A 15 -2.04 -3.53 0.52
CA ASP A 15 -3.17 -4.33 1.00
C ASP A 15 -4.48 -3.88 0.32
N TRP A 16 -5.21 -4.84 -0.25
CA TRP A 16 -6.43 -4.60 -1.02
C TRP A 16 -6.25 -3.74 -2.28
N SER A 17 -5.04 -3.36 -2.63
CA SER A 17 -4.71 -2.60 -3.83
C SER A 17 -3.82 -3.40 -4.78
N LEU A 18 -2.57 -3.68 -4.42
CA LEU A 18 -1.71 -4.58 -5.18
C LEU A 18 -2.06 -6.05 -4.89
N ALA A 19 -2.24 -6.40 -3.63
CA ALA A 19 -2.70 -7.71 -3.16
C ALA A 19 -4.22 -7.72 -2.93
N ASP A 20 -4.86 -8.90 -3.00
CA ASP A 20 -6.30 -9.05 -2.82
C ASP A 20 -6.72 -9.33 -1.37
N GLN A 21 -5.85 -9.04 -0.42
CA GLN A 21 -6.10 -9.23 1.00
C GLN A 21 -5.28 -8.24 1.84
N ASP A 22 -5.60 -8.13 3.12
CA ASP A 22 -4.89 -7.35 4.13
C ASP A 22 -3.84 -8.26 4.79
N SER A 23 -2.57 -7.98 4.56
CA SER A 23 -1.46 -8.81 5.02
C SER A 23 -1.34 -8.86 6.55
N ASP A 24 -1.61 -7.74 7.23
CA ASP A 24 -1.60 -7.65 8.69
C ASP A 24 -2.69 -8.51 9.35
N ARG A 25 -3.83 -8.70 8.66
CA ARG A 25 -4.92 -9.54 9.15
C ARG A 25 -4.75 -11.00 8.76
N TRP A 26 -4.30 -11.23 7.54
CA TRP A 26 -4.20 -12.55 6.93
C TRP A 26 -3.39 -13.53 7.76
N ILE A 27 -2.21 -13.14 8.25
CA ILE A 27 -1.37 -14.04 9.04
C ILE A 27 -2.06 -14.50 10.33
N PHE A 28 -2.84 -13.62 10.98
CA PHE A 28 -3.59 -14.01 12.19
C PHE A 28 -4.85 -14.80 11.85
N GLU A 29 -5.49 -14.55 10.71
CA GLU A 29 -6.62 -15.38 10.25
C GLU A 29 -6.20 -16.79 9.98
N VAL A 30 -4.98 -17.00 9.47
CA VAL A 30 -4.44 -18.32 9.15
C VAL A 30 -3.81 -19.02 10.36
N LEU A 31 -3.00 -18.29 11.15
CA LEU A 31 -2.15 -18.89 12.19
C LEU A 31 -2.75 -18.82 13.59
N ALA A 32 -3.57 -17.80 13.88
CA ALA A 32 -4.11 -17.56 15.23
C ALA A 32 -5.44 -16.78 15.18
N PRO A 33 -6.56 -17.40 14.76
CA PRO A 33 -7.85 -16.72 14.63
C PRO A 33 -8.34 -16.04 15.91
N GLU A 34 -7.91 -16.51 17.08
CA GLU A 34 -8.21 -15.90 18.38
C GLU A 34 -7.51 -14.57 18.55
N LEU A 35 -6.25 -14.42 18.09
CA LEU A 35 -5.55 -13.14 18.09
C LEU A 35 -6.23 -12.16 17.11
N ARG A 36 -6.65 -12.65 15.95
CA ARG A 36 -7.41 -11.84 15.00
C ARG A 36 -8.69 -11.28 15.60
N ARG A 37 -9.43 -12.08 16.39
CA ARG A 37 -10.63 -11.60 17.13
C ARG A 37 -10.26 -10.55 18.19
N LYS A 38 -9.17 -10.79 18.95
CA LYS A 38 -8.65 -9.83 19.92
C LYS A 38 -8.31 -8.48 19.26
N MET A 39 -7.60 -8.50 18.13
CA MET A 39 -7.27 -7.29 17.35
C MET A 39 -8.52 -6.51 16.93
N LYS A 40 -9.58 -7.21 16.49
CA LYS A 40 -10.85 -6.57 16.11
C LYS A 40 -11.45 -5.76 17.26
N ASN A 41 -11.35 -6.24 18.48
CA ASN A 41 -11.89 -5.56 19.65
C ASN A 41 -11.03 -4.36 20.09
N LEU A 42 -9.71 -4.45 19.95
CA LEU A 42 -8.76 -3.44 20.40
C LEU A 42 -8.44 -2.33 19.38
N LYS A 43 -8.84 -2.48 18.12
CA LYS A 43 -8.48 -1.55 17.03
C LYS A 43 -8.95 -0.10 17.21
N ALA A 44 -9.92 0.15 18.08
CA ALA A 44 -10.41 1.49 18.40
C ALA A 44 -9.58 2.17 19.51
N GLU A 45 -8.85 1.39 20.31
CA GLU A 45 -8.13 1.84 21.49
C GLU A 45 -6.62 1.90 21.26
N VAL A 46 -6.10 0.99 20.41
CA VAL A 46 -4.67 0.85 20.14
C VAL A 46 -4.39 1.18 18.67
N GLN A 47 -3.35 1.97 18.42
CA GLN A 47 -2.92 2.27 17.06
C GLN A 47 -2.59 0.95 16.33
N TRP A 48 -3.02 0.85 15.05
CA TRP A 48 -3.02 -0.41 14.31
C TRP A 48 -1.65 -1.08 14.22
N THR A 49 -0.60 -0.34 13.87
CA THR A 49 0.77 -0.90 13.76
C THR A 49 1.26 -1.45 15.09
N ASP A 50 0.96 -0.76 16.20
CA ASP A 50 1.33 -1.22 17.54
C ASP A 50 0.54 -2.48 17.93
N LEU A 51 -0.73 -2.53 17.55
CA LEU A 51 -1.58 -3.69 17.78
C LEU A 51 -1.09 -4.92 17.02
N VAL A 52 -0.67 -4.75 15.76
CA VAL A 52 -0.03 -5.80 14.96
C VAL A 52 1.27 -6.24 15.63
N ALA A 53 2.12 -5.30 16.06
CA ALA A 53 3.37 -5.59 16.76
C ALA A 53 3.16 -6.37 18.08
N GLN A 54 2.14 -6.01 18.85
CA GLN A 54 1.76 -6.76 20.06
C GLN A 54 1.29 -8.17 19.72
N SER A 55 0.45 -8.30 18.69
CA SER A 55 -0.08 -9.59 18.26
C SER A 55 1.01 -10.51 17.69
N LEU A 56 2.03 -9.96 17.02
CA LEU A 56 3.22 -10.71 16.59
C LEU A 56 4.02 -11.28 17.76
N ARG A 57 4.19 -10.51 18.84
CA ARG A 57 4.83 -11.02 20.08
C ARG A 57 4.02 -12.18 20.69
N GLU A 58 2.70 -12.04 20.75
CA GLU A 58 1.83 -13.11 21.27
C GLU A 58 1.85 -14.34 20.37
N LEU A 59 1.86 -14.14 19.05
CA LEU A 59 1.96 -15.22 18.06
C LEU A 59 3.28 -15.99 18.21
N HIS A 60 4.40 -15.28 18.38
CA HIS A 60 5.72 -15.88 18.63
C HIS A 60 5.75 -16.64 19.97
N ALA A 61 5.19 -16.07 21.04
CA ALA A 61 5.09 -16.73 22.33
C ALA A 61 4.23 -18.01 22.30
N LYS A 62 3.34 -18.16 21.34
CA LYS A 62 2.56 -19.38 21.05
C LYS A 62 3.36 -20.42 20.23
N GLY A 63 4.59 -20.11 19.86
CA GLY A 63 5.48 -21.02 19.15
C GLY A 63 5.45 -20.89 17.61
N ALA A 64 4.77 -19.88 17.05
CA ALA A 64 4.82 -19.64 15.62
C ALA A 64 6.23 -19.21 15.20
N THR A 65 6.74 -19.84 14.17
CA THR A 65 8.09 -19.60 13.64
C THR A 65 8.07 -18.60 12.48
N ARG A 66 9.25 -18.12 12.11
CA ARG A 66 9.44 -17.37 10.86
C ARG A 66 8.89 -18.12 9.65
N GLY A 67 9.16 -19.43 9.56
CA GLY A 67 8.68 -20.28 8.46
C GLY A 67 7.16 -20.33 8.36
N ASP A 68 6.45 -20.34 9.49
CA ASP A 68 4.98 -20.33 9.54
C ASP A 68 4.43 -19.01 9.01
N ILE A 69 4.99 -17.87 9.45
CA ILE A 69 4.58 -16.53 9.00
C ILE A 69 4.83 -16.37 7.50
N GLU A 70 6.06 -16.66 7.03
CA GLU A 70 6.39 -16.59 5.60
C GLU A 70 5.54 -17.55 4.77
N GLY A 71 5.27 -18.75 5.27
CA GLY A 71 4.41 -19.73 4.62
C GLY A 71 2.96 -19.27 4.49
N ALA A 72 2.43 -18.57 5.50
CA ALA A 72 1.10 -17.97 5.45
C ALA A 72 1.05 -16.81 4.43
N LEU A 73 2.06 -15.94 4.41
CA LEU A 73 2.15 -14.81 3.47
C LEU A 73 2.19 -15.26 2.01
N ARG A 74 2.97 -16.33 1.68
CA ARG A 74 3.03 -16.87 0.32
C ARG A 74 1.67 -17.41 -0.18
N LYS A 75 0.80 -17.83 0.73
CA LYS A 75 -0.56 -18.31 0.42
C LYS A 75 -1.60 -17.20 0.37
N MET A 76 -1.21 -15.95 0.64
CA MET A 76 -2.13 -14.83 0.60
C MET A 76 -2.69 -14.64 -0.82
N PRO A 77 -4.01 -14.40 -0.98
CA PRO A 77 -4.60 -14.14 -2.28
C PRO A 77 -3.93 -12.98 -3.00
N PHE A 78 -3.51 -13.25 -4.24
CA PHE A 78 -2.90 -12.28 -5.13
C PHE A 78 -3.29 -12.61 -6.58
N HIS A 79 -4.04 -11.74 -7.21
CA HIS A 79 -4.66 -12.08 -8.50
C HIS A 79 -3.63 -12.08 -9.63
N PRO A 80 -3.59 -13.13 -10.49
CA PRO A 80 -2.62 -13.21 -11.59
C PRO A 80 -2.69 -12.04 -12.59
N ALA A 81 -3.86 -11.45 -12.81
CA ALA A 81 -4.01 -10.29 -13.67
C ALA A 81 -3.23 -9.07 -13.14
N MET A 82 -3.14 -8.88 -11.81
CA MET A 82 -2.32 -7.81 -11.24
C MET A 82 -0.84 -8.04 -11.56
N VAL A 83 -0.35 -9.26 -11.40
CA VAL A 83 1.04 -9.62 -11.76
C VAL A 83 1.31 -9.30 -13.24
N ARG A 84 0.43 -9.77 -14.15
CA ARG A 84 0.58 -9.51 -15.59
C ARG A 84 0.51 -8.03 -15.94
N GLY A 85 -0.46 -7.30 -15.37
CA GLY A 85 -0.62 -5.86 -15.61
C GLY A 85 0.62 -5.07 -15.21
N VAL A 86 1.14 -5.32 -14.02
CA VAL A 86 2.37 -4.68 -13.50
C VAL A 86 3.59 -5.06 -14.34
N THR A 87 3.78 -6.35 -14.63
CA THR A 87 4.94 -6.84 -15.38
C THR A 87 4.94 -6.32 -16.82
N ASN A 88 3.78 -6.36 -17.47
CA ASN A 88 3.63 -5.88 -18.86
C ASN A 88 3.86 -4.36 -18.95
N LEU A 89 3.33 -3.58 -17.97
CA LEU A 89 3.54 -2.13 -17.96
C LEU A 89 5.01 -1.79 -17.68
N LYS A 90 5.68 -2.53 -16.77
CA LYS A 90 7.11 -2.35 -16.48
C LYS A 90 8.00 -2.63 -17.67
N ALA A 91 7.61 -3.57 -18.52
CA ALA A 91 8.39 -3.99 -19.70
C ALA A 91 8.27 -3.03 -20.89
N ARG A 92 7.34 -2.06 -20.86
CA ARG A 92 7.21 -1.08 -21.96
C ARG A 92 8.37 -0.09 -21.94
N SER A 93 8.84 0.25 -23.13
CA SER A 93 9.85 1.29 -23.34
C SER A 93 9.25 2.70 -23.25
N GLU A 94 7.99 2.86 -23.68
CA GLU A 94 7.25 4.13 -23.70
C GLU A 94 5.78 3.91 -23.27
N PRO A 95 5.29 4.71 -22.32
CA PRO A 95 6.05 5.58 -21.42
C PRO A 95 6.93 4.78 -20.46
N GLN A 96 8.11 5.31 -20.13
CA GLN A 96 8.96 4.72 -19.10
C GLN A 96 8.22 4.76 -17.75
N THR A 97 8.02 3.60 -17.14
CA THR A 97 7.24 3.48 -15.92
C THR A 97 8.12 3.16 -14.71
N THR A 98 8.07 4.04 -13.72
CA THR A 98 8.60 3.82 -12.38
C THR A 98 7.48 3.33 -11.47
N PHE A 99 7.77 2.33 -10.61
CA PHE A 99 6.82 1.83 -9.62
C PHE A 99 7.30 2.18 -8.21
N PHE A 100 6.38 2.68 -7.40
CA PHE A 100 6.58 3.03 -6.00
C PHE A 100 5.52 2.34 -5.14
N CYS A 101 5.93 1.62 -4.10
CA CYS A 101 5.00 1.02 -3.13
C CYS A 101 4.92 1.89 -1.88
N LEU A 102 3.72 2.32 -1.51
CA LEU A 102 3.46 3.22 -0.40
C LEU A 102 2.35 2.65 0.50
N SER A 103 2.72 1.92 1.55
CA SER A 103 1.78 1.09 2.31
C SER A 103 1.91 1.24 3.81
N ASN A 104 0.78 1.10 4.53
CA ASN A 104 0.74 1.02 5.98
C ASN A 104 0.99 -0.41 6.53
N ALA A 105 1.24 -1.41 5.67
CA ALA A 105 1.71 -2.74 6.05
C ALA A 105 3.15 -2.71 6.62
N ASN A 106 3.96 -3.73 6.44
CA ASN A 106 5.35 -3.73 6.85
C ASN A 106 6.29 -4.35 5.80
N ILE A 107 7.56 -3.97 5.87
CA ILE A 107 8.55 -4.33 4.85
C ILE A 107 8.74 -5.84 4.70
N VAL A 108 8.68 -6.62 5.80
CA VAL A 108 8.90 -8.07 5.74
C VAL A 108 7.72 -8.76 5.05
N PHE A 109 6.49 -8.37 5.33
CA PHE A 109 5.32 -8.94 4.68
C PHE A 109 5.31 -8.63 3.20
N ILE A 110 5.48 -7.37 2.84
CA ILE A 110 5.50 -6.92 1.45
C ILE A 110 6.58 -7.66 0.66
N THR A 111 7.82 -7.63 1.13
CA THR A 111 8.94 -8.25 0.39
C THR A 111 8.82 -9.76 0.28
N THR A 112 8.28 -10.44 1.31
CA THR A 112 8.02 -11.89 1.26
C THR A 112 6.99 -12.23 0.17
N ILE A 113 5.90 -11.46 0.08
CA ILE A 113 4.85 -11.67 -0.91
C ILE A 113 5.35 -11.33 -2.31
N LEU A 114 5.99 -10.17 -2.49
CA LEU A 114 6.53 -9.75 -3.79
C LEU A 114 7.52 -10.76 -4.36
N LYS A 115 8.41 -11.30 -3.51
CA LYS A 115 9.36 -12.34 -3.91
C LYS A 115 8.65 -13.62 -4.37
N ASP A 116 7.60 -14.06 -3.67
CA ASP A 116 6.81 -15.23 -4.06
C ASP A 116 6.08 -15.04 -5.41
N LYS A 117 5.70 -13.80 -5.71
CA LYS A 117 4.99 -13.45 -6.96
C LYS A 117 5.92 -13.04 -8.11
N GLY A 118 7.25 -13.06 -7.92
CA GLY A 118 8.24 -12.64 -8.94
C GLY A 118 8.21 -11.14 -9.23
N LEU A 119 7.82 -10.33 -8.23
CA LEU A 119 7.71 -8.87 -8.32
C LEU A 119 8.76 -8.12 -7.47
N GLU A 120 9.75 -8.82 -6.91
CA GLU A 120 10.74 -8.26 -6.00
C GLU A 120 11.57 -7.11 -6.58
N ASN A 121 11.74 -7.08 -7.92
CA ASN A 121 12.54 -6.07 -8.62
C ASN A 121 11.68 -5.03 -9.39
N VAL A 122 10.38 -5.01 -9.14
CA VAL A 122 9.46 -4.10 -9.86
C VAL A 122 9.52 -2.70 -9.28
N PHE A 123 9.51 -2.59 -7.95
CA PHE A 123 9.42 -1.32 -7.25
C PHE A 123 10.80 -0.71 -7.05
N GLU A 124 10.94 0.56 -7.41
CA GLU A 124 12.15 1.33 -7.16
C GLU A 124 12.34 1.61 -5.67
N GLU A 125 11.24 1.89 -4.98
CA GLU A 125 11.22 2.11 -3.53
C GLU A 125 9.96 1.51 -2.92
N ILE A 126 10.09 1.01 -1.69
CA ILE A 126 8.99 0.57 -0.84
C ILE A 126 9.01 1.38 0.45
N VAL A 127 8.05 2.28 0.61
CA VAL A 127 7.85 3.05 1.84
C VAL A 127 6.73 2.43 2.66
N THR A 128 7.10 1.94 3.85
CA THR A 128 6.18 1.20 4.75
C THR A 128 6.71 1.19 6.18
N ASN A 129 5.98 0.55 7.11
CA ASN A 129 6.46 0.36 8.48
C ASN A 129 7.70 -0.55 8.52
N PRO A 130 8.77 -0.16 9.23
CA PRO A 130 9.94 -1.01 9.38
C PRO A 130 9.66 -2.28 10.18
N ALA A 131 10.18 -3.40 9.72
CA ALA A 131 10.12 -4.67 10.42
C ALA A 131 11.39 -5.48 10.17
N GLU A 132 11.81 -6.28 11.15
CA GLU A 132 12.98 -7.14 11.07
C GLU A 132 12.85 -8.36 11.97
N TRP A 133 13.49 -9.45 11.58
CA TRP A 133 13.59 -10.64 12.41
C TRP A 133 14.72 -10.47 13.42
N ASP A 134 14.43 -10.72 14.71
CA ASP A 134 15.49 -10.79 15.71
C ASP A 134 16.11 -12.19 15.82
N ALA A 135 17.15 -12.29 16.66
CA ALA A 135 17.87 -13.56 16.86
C ALA A 135 17.00 -14.70 17.45
N SER A 136 15.88 -14.38 18.11
CA SER A 136 14.93 -15.36 18.62
C SER A 136 13.94 -15.85 17.58
N GLY A 137 13.91 -15.22 16.39
CA GLY A 137 12.91 -15.47 15.36
C GLY A 137 11.61 -14.68 15.56
N LEU A 138 11.58 -13.72 16.47
CA LEU A 138 10.48 -12.77 16.61
C LEU A 138 10.55 -11.71 15.51
N LEU A 139 9.43 -11.47 14.84
CA LEU A 139 9.30 -10.32 13.93
C LEU A 139 9.01 -9.05 14.73
N LYS A 140 10.00 -8.17 14.79
CA LYS A 140 9.89 -6.84 15.39
C LYS A 140 9.34 -5.85 14.38
N LEU A 141 8.16 -5.34 14.66
CA LEU A 141 7.48 -4.32 13.86
C LEU A 141 7.43 -3.02 14.66
N ARG A 142 7.69 -1.89 14.00
CA ARG A 142 7.53 -0.54 14.58
C ARG A 142 6.86 0.40 13.59
N ARG A 143 6.29 1.48 14.10
CA ARG A 143 5.77 2.55 13.25
C ARG A 143 6.91 3.15 12.43
N ARG A 144 6.62 3.56 11.18
CA ARG A 144 7.55 4.33 10.37
C ARG A 144 7.89 5.66 11.03
N MET A 145 6.89 6.34 11.57
CA MET A 145 7.06 7.55 12.36
C MET A 145 7.18 7.17 13.84
N ASP A 146 8.31 7.53 14.46
CA ASP A 146 8.56 7.23 15.86
C ASP A 146 7.54 7.98 16.73
N PRO A 147 6.79 7.29 17.62
CA PRO A 147 5.83 7.94 18.51
C PRO A 147 6.43 9.00 19.43
N SER A 148 7.72 8.89 19.76
CA SER A 148 8.45 9.85 20.61
C SER A 148 9.08 11.01 19.81
N GLY A 149 9.10 10.91 18.48
CA GLY A 149 9.67 11.91 17.59
C GLY A 149 8.66 12.93 17.05
N PRO A 150 9.10 13.82 16.16
CA PRO A 150 8.20 14.74 15.46
C PRO A 150 7.11 13.99 14.71
N GLN A 151 5.88 14.46 14.84
CA GLN A 151 4.73 13.88 14.14
C GLN A 151 4.38 14.69 12.90
N HIS A 152 3.81 14.05 11.87
CA HIS A 152 3.32 14.75 10.68
C HIS A 152 2.21 15.77 11.02
N GLN A 153 2.14 16.86 10.26
CA GLN A 153 1.17 17.94 10.46
C GLN A 153 -0.08 17.81 9.57
N CYS A 154 -0.28 16.65 8.96
CA CYS A 154 -1.40 16.40 8.05
C CYS A 154 -2.75 16.61 8.74
N LYS A 155 -3.66 17.36 8.10
CA LYS A 155 -5.03 17.64 8.57
C LYS A 155 -6.10 16.80 7.86
N VAL A 156 -5.70 15.90 6.97
CA VAL A 156 -6.62 15.05 6.18
C VAL A 156 -7.13 13.83 6.95
N GLY A 157 -6.51 13.53 8.10
CA GLY A 157 -6.89 12.38 8.94
C GLY A 157 -5.97 11.16 8.77
N CYS A 158 -4.72 11.38 8.36
CA CYS A 158 -3.72 10.32 8.29
C CYS A 158 -3.43 9.73 9.67
N SER A 159 -3.13 8.43 9.69
CA SER A 159 -2.76 7.69 10.89
C SER A 159 -1.41 8.15 11.44
N PRO A 160 -1.20 8.14 12.78
CA PRO A 160 0.05 8.62 13.40
C PRO A 160 1.32 7.88 12.98
N ASN A 161 1.21 6.72 12.34
CA ASN A 161 2.39 5.96 11.91
C ASN A 161 3.00 6.48 10.61
N MET A 162 2.22 7.15 9.75
CA MET A 162 2.70 7.64 8.45
C MET A 162 1.65 8.54 7.79
N CYS A 163 2.08 9.64 7.16
CA CYS A 163 1.26 10.38 6.21
C CYS A 163 1.66 10.01 4.78
N LYS A 164 0.83 9.21 4.09
CA LYS A 164 1.11 8.79 2.70
C LYS A 164 1.27 9.97 1.74
N GLY A 165 0.57 11.09 1.97
CA GLY A 165 0.72 12.29 1.15
C GLY A 165 2.10 12.91 1.27
N GLU A 166 2.63 13.06 2.50
CA GLU A 166 3.98 13.59 2.72
C GLU A 166 5.05 12.65 2.16
N GLU A 167 4.87 11.33 2.28
CA GLU A 167 5.80 10.35 1.70
C GLU A 167 5.79 10.38 0.16
N LEU A 168 4.64 10.59 -0.47
CA LEU A 168 4.54 10.77 -1.92
C LEU A 168 5.25 12.04 -2.37
N GLU A 169 5.02 13.17 -1.69
CA GLU A 169 5.73 14.42 -1.99
C GLU A 169 7.22 14.27 -1.84
N ALA A 170 7.69 13.69 -0.72
CA ALA A 170 9.11 13.44 -0.50
C ALA A 170 9.74 12.54 -1.58
N PHE A 171 9.00 11.56 -2.11
CA PHE A 171 9.44 10.76 -3.26
C PHE A 171 9.54 11.60 -4.52
N LEU A 172 8.50 12.39 -4.84
CA LEU A 172 8.48 13.26 -6.03
C LEU A 172 9.60 14.31 -5.99
N ASP A 173 9.87 14.90 -4.82
CA ASP A 173 10.95 15.89 -4.62
C ASP A 173 12.32 15.27 -4.89
N ARG A 174 12.59 14.06 -4.39
CA ARG A 174 13.84 13.34 -4.68
C ARG A 174 14.03 13.05 -6.16
N HIS A 175 12.96 12.88 -6.91
CA HIS A 175 12.95 12.69 -8.35
C HIS A 175 12.77 14.01 -9.14
N GLN A 176 12.89 15.18 -8.47
CA GLN A 176 12.79 16.51 -9.10
C GLN A 176 11.48 16.69 -9.90
N HIS A 177 10.39 16.07 -9.49
CA HIS A 177 9.10 16.05 -10.18
C HIS A 177 9.19 15.64 -11.67
N ALA A 178 10.10 14.73 -12.01
CA ALA A 178 10.43 14.35 -13.39
C ALA A 178 9.37 13.49 -14.09
N PHE A 179 8.18 13.29 -13.48
CA PHE A 179 7.12 12.49 -14.04
C PHE A 179 6.04 13.35 -14.71
N ASP A 180 5.73 13.04 -15.97
CA ASP A 180 4.66 13.71 -16.72
C ASP A 180 3.29 13.34 -16.17
N ARG A 181 3.15 12.12 -15.63
CA ARG A 181 1.93 11.60 -15.05
C ARG A 181 2.22 10.74 -13.83
N VAL A 182 1.38 10.89 -12.79
CA VAL A 182 1.33 10.01 -11.61
C VAL A 182 0.02 9.23 -11.64
N ILE A 183 0.09 7.92 -11.40
CA ILE A 183 -1.07 7.04 -11.29
C ILE A 183 -1.03 6.43 -9.89
N TYR A 184 -2.02 6.73 -9.07
CA TYR A 184 -2.14 6.21 -7.72
C TYR A 184 -3.16 5.07 -7.68
N VAL A 185 -2.79 3.90 -7.18
CA VAL A 185 -3.69 2.75 -7.02
C VAL A 185 -3.94 2.52 -5.54
N GLY A 186 -5.18 2.66 -5.09
CA GLY A 186 -5.53 2.60 -3.68
C GLY A 186 -6.98 2.16 -3.40
N ASP A 187 -7.26 1.80 -2.15
CA ASP A 187 -8.58 1.34 -1.70
C ASP A 187 -9.06 2.02 -0.41
N GLY A 188 -8.15 2.40 0.46
CA GLY A 188 -8.42 2.79 1.83
C GLY A 188 -8.59 4.29 2.05
N SER A 189 -9.15 4.67 3.21
CA SER A 189 -9.24 6.09 3.61
C SER A 189 -7.87 6.75 3.79
N ASN A 190 -6.83 5.97 4.10
CA ASN A 190 -5.44 6.42 4.19
C ASN A 190 -4.83 6.81 2.84
N ASP A 191 -5.45 6.41 1.72
CA ASP A 191 -5.04 6.78 0.37
C ASP A 191 -5.62 8.12 -0.09
N PHE A 192 -6.57 8.67 0.64
CA PHE A 192 -7.20 9.94 0.25
C PHE A 192 -6.23 11.12 0.31
N CYS A 193 -5.36 11.17 1.33
CA CYS A 193 -4.38 12.24 1.47
C CYS A 193 -3.39 12.32 0.28
N PRO A 194 -2.74 11.23 -0.19
CA PRO A 194 -1.91 11.30 -1.38
C PRO A 194 -2.71 11.61 -2.65
N VAL A 195 -3.97 11.17 -2.77
CA VAL A 195 -4.83 11.47 -3.92
C VAL A 195 -5.14 12.97 -4.03
N LEU A 196 -5.27 13.68 -2.91
CA LEU A 196 -5.43 15.15 -2.90
C LEU A 196 -4.21 15.93 -3.39
N ARG A 197 -3.08 15.28 -3.63
CA ARG A 197 -1.83 15.89 -4.13
C ARG A 197 -1.60 15.63 -5.61
N LEU A 198 -2.51 14.90 -6.24
CA LEU A 198 -2.44 14.60 -7.66
C LEU A 198 -2.93 15.79 -8.49
N ARG A 199 -2.27 16.01 -9.62
CA ARG A 199 -2.54 17.09 -10.56
C ARG A 199 -3.62 16.70 -11.58
N SER A 200 -4.12 17.62 -12.36
CA SER A 200 -5.16 17.39 -13.38
C SER A 200 -4.78 16.37 -14.46
N GLN A 201 -3.48 16.19 -14.76
CA GLN A 201 -2.99 15.16 -15.70
C GLN A 201 -2.76 13.79 -15.04
N ASP A 202 -2.84 13.73 -13.72
CA ASP A 202 -2.64 12.51 -12.94
C ASP A 202 -3.94 11.71 -12.81
N MET A 203 -3.84 10.48 -12.35
CA MET A 203 -4.98 9.56 -12.26
C MET A 203 -4.96 8.79 -10.93
N VAL A 204 -6.14 8.58 -10.35
CA VAL A 204 -6.33 7.60 -9.28
C VAL A 204 -7.13 6.40 -9.78
N LEU A 205 -6.63 5.20 -9.54
CA LEU A 205 -7.35 3.94 -9.68
C LEU A 205 -7.92 3.56 -8.32
N CYS A 206 -9.18 3.87 -8.10
CA CYS A 206 -9.87 3.70 -6.83
C CYS A 206 -10.61 2.37 -6.79
N ARG A 207 -10.28 1.49 -5.83
CA ARG A 207 -11.02 0.24 -5.63
C ARG A 207 -12.42 0.53 -5.10
N ARG A 208 -13.45 -0.09 -5.74
CA ARG A 208 -14.86 0.11 -5.38
C ARG A 208 -15.20 -0.51 -4.03
N HIS A 209 -16.22 0.04 -3.41
CA HIS A 209 -16.80 -0.42 -2.14
C HIS A 209 -15.84 -0.39 -0.96
N ARG A 210 -14.87 0.57 -1.00
CA ARG A 210 -13.85 0.77 0.00
C ARG A 210 -13.80 2.22 0.51
N GLY A 211 -12.93 2.46 1.49
CA GLY A 211 -12.84 3.75 2.17
C GLY A 211 -12.46 4.92 1.28
N LEU A 212 -11.61 4.69 0.27
CA LEU A 212 -11.20 5.72 -0.68
C LEU A 212 -12.38 6.18 -1.55
N GLU A 213 -13.16 5.24 -2.10
CA GLU A 213 -14.36 5.57 -2.91
C GLU A 213 -15.35 6.43 -2.11
N LYS A 214 -15.56 6.07 -0.84
CA LYS A 214 -16.44 6.84 0.04
C LYS A 214 -15.98 8.28 0.18
N LEU A 215 -14.69 8.50 0.51
CA LEU A 215 -14.13 9.84 0.66
C LEU A 215 -14.12 10.62 -0.66
N ILE A 216 -13.75 10.00 -1.79
CA ILE A 216 -13.84 10.65 -3.11
C ILE A 216 -15.27 11.11 -3.39
N SER A 217 -16.28 10.29 -3.08
CA SER A 217 -17.69 10.65 -3.30
C SER A 217 -18.14 11.78 -2.39
N GLU A 218 -17.73 11.78 -1.12
CA GLU A 218 -18.07 12.82 -0.15
C GLU A 218 -17.45 14.20 -0.50
N PHE A 219 -16.22 14.20 -1.05
CA PHE A 219 -15.49 15.43 -1.35
C PHE A 219 -15.52 15.84 -2.83
N LYS A 220 -16.26 15.10 -3.68
CA LYS A 220 -16.34 15.37 -5.13
C LYS A 220 -16.84 16.78 -5.44
N ASP A 221 -17.83 17.26 -4.72
CA ASP A 221 -18.49 18.54 -4.97
C ASP A 221 -17.71 19.72 -4.36
N GLU A 222 -16.69 19.47 -3.53
CA GLU A 222 -15.87 20.51 -2.92
C GLU A 222 -14.75 21.04 -3.83
N GLY A 223 -14.59 20.47 -5.04
CA GLY A 223 -13.54 20.87 -5.98
C GLY A 223 -12.10 20.59 -5.51
N ARG A 224 -11.94 19.69 -4.54
CA ARG A 224 -10.65 19.35 -3.92
C ARG A 224 -9.84 18.30 -4.69
N LEU A 225 -10.49 17.61 -5.63
CA LEU A 225 -9.87 16.59 -6.46
C LEU A 225 -9.66 17.14 -7.86
N GLU A 226 -8.40 17.25 -8.28
CA GLU A 226 -8.04 17.71 -9.62
C GLU A 226 -7.83 16.55 -10.59
N CYS A 227 -7.38 15.38 -10.08
CA CYS A 227 -6.99 14.24 -10.89
C CYS A 227 -8.19 13.48 -11.50
N GLN A 228 -7.90 12.68 -12.53
CA GLN A 228 -8.87 11.76 -13.09
C GLN A 228 -9.12 10.59 -12.14
N VAL A 229 -10.40 10.20 -11.95
CA VAL A 229 -10.77 9.04 -11.13
C VAL A 229 -11.24 7.92 -12.04
N ARG A 230 -10.59 6.76 -11.94
CA ARG A 230 -11.08 5.50 -12.52
C ARG A 230 -11.35 4.50 -11.42
N TYR A 231 -12.50 3.85 -11.49
CA TYR A 231 -12.91 2.86 -10.50
C TYR A 231 -12.64 1.44 -11.02
N TRP A 232 -12.31 0.54 -10.11
CA TRP A 232 -12.10 -0.88 -10.39
C TRP A 232 -12.57 -1.76 -9.23
N SER A 233 -12.99 -2.99 -9.54
CA SER A 233 -13.45 -3.98 -8.57
C SER A 233 -12.51 -5.18 -8.50
N GLY A 234 -11.95 -5.60 -9.62
CA GLY A 234 -11.04 -6.72 -9.71
C GLY A 234 -9.75 -6.39 -10.45
N ALA A 235 -8.69 -7.10 -10.15
CA ALA A 235 -7.35 -6.87 -10.70
C ALA A 235 -7.28 -6.92 -12.24
N TRP A 236 -8.19 -7.64 -12.90
CA TRP A 236 -8.29 -7.67 -14.36
C TRP A 236 -8.66 -6.31 -14.97
N GLU A 237 -9.45 -5.50 -14.26
CA GLU A 237 -9.75 -4.13 -14.69
C GLU A 237 -8.52 -3.23 -14.60
N VAL A 238 -7.67 -3.43 -13.58
CA VAL A 238 -6.38 -2.71 -13.47
C VAL A 238 -5.44 -3.14 -14.59
N GLU A 239 -5.35 -4.45 -14.91
CA GLU A 239 -4.59 -4.98 -16.06
C GLU A 239 -5.06 -4.33 -17.37
N GLU A 240 -6.38 -4.22 -17.58
CA GLU A 240 -6.96 -3.60 -18.77
C GLU A 240 -6.65 -2.10 -18.84
N ILE A 241 -6.80 -1.36 -17.72
CA ILE A 241 -6.44 0.05 -17.65
C ILE A 241 -4.95 0.25 -17.94
N PHE A 242 -4.09 -0.55 -17.36
CA PHE A 242 -2.65 -0.51 -17.65
C PHE A 242 -2.35 -0.82 -19.11
N GLY A 243 -3.16 -1.68 -19.74
CA GLY A 243 -3.10 -1.95 -21.17
C GLY A 243 -3.32 -0.73 -22.07
N GLN A 244 -4.06 0.26 -21.57
CA GLN A 244 -4.44 1.49 -22.29
C GLN A 244 -3.51 2.67 -22.02
N LEU A 245 -2.60 2.59 -21.04
CA LEU A 245 -1.63 3.64 -20.71
C LEU A 245 -0.48 3.65 -21.69
#